data_94cee57d07e078477c70656f81837a19
#
_entry.id   94cee57d07e078477c70656f81837a19
#
_cell.length_a   1.000
_cell.length_b   1.000
_cell.length_c   1.000
_cell.angle_alpha   90.00
_cell.angle_beta   90.00
_cell.angle_gamma   90.00
#
_symmetry.space_group_name_H-M   'P 1'
#
loop_
_entity.id
_entity.type
_entity.pdbx_description
1 polymer ?
#
loop_
_entity_poly.entity_id
_entity_poly.type
_entity_poly.pdbx_seq_one_letter_code
_entity_poly.pdbx_strand_id
1 'polypeptide(L)'
;MKKILLAIMFGIMALCTYAQSNTEGKEKVYIDYFSHSRDISNTMAEALRSKVIEGIHEMNRVVLIDVASDEALKKEAIRRQKESAMGDVTARSEEMKTLGARYLIQGQISSMTATRKKDDDGKIYYKGSVSYTLKVVDPSDGTLKGTQTFTHEGLTGGRGDTSEEAILKTLDYVKLSMDDFVDEYFKIEGTIVQIEEVKNKKAKTVYIDLGKTKGVLESQKFLVYAEVDIAGEISRKEIGQLNVKEVLSAGRSLCKVTKGGEEIFRLNQEGTKLIVVSRKQTFMGGIF
;
A
#
# COMPACT_ATOMS: atom_id res chain seq x y z
N MET A 1 27.94 -45.39 -11.94
CA MET A 1 28.20 -44.27 -11.01
C MET A 1 28.13 -42.88 -11.66
N LYS A 2 28.67 -42.63 -12.86
CA LYS A 2 28.60 -41.30 -13.53
C LYS A 2 27.20 -40.82 -13.88
N LYS A 3 26.24 -41.69 -14.18
CA LYS A 3 24.83 -41.31 -14.52
C LYS A 3 23.99 -40.90 -13.32
N ILE A 4 24.30 -41.41 -12.12
CA ILE A 4 23.61 -41.03 -10.87
C ILE A 4 24.07 -39.65 -10.39
N LEU A 5 25.35 -39.31 -10.57
CA LEU A 5 25.89 -37.97 -10.22
C LEU A 5 25.28 -36.86 -11.07
N LEU A 6 24.99 -37.15 -12.35
CA LEU A 6 24.36 -36.17 -13.26
C LEU A 6 22.89 -35.86 -12.88
N ALA A 7 22.16 -36.86 -12.40
CA ALA A 7 20.78 -36.70 -11.95
C ALA A 7 20.68 -35.86 -10.66
N ILE A 8 21.65 -35.99 -9.75
CA ILE A 8 21.70 -35.21 -8.50
C ILE A 8 22.07 -33.75 -8.79
N MET A 9 22.97 -33.48 -9.74
CA MET A 9 23.30 -32.11 -10.16
C MET A 9 22.10 -31.39 -10.82
N PHE A 10 21.29 -32.09 -11.62
CA PHE A 10 20.06 -31.52 -12.21
C PHE A 10 18.96 -31.29 -11.18
N GLY A 11 18.86 -32.14 -10.14
CA GLY A 11 17.89 -31.97 -9.05
C GLY A 11 18.20 -30.76 -8.15
N ILE A 12 19.46 -30.39 -7.94
CA ILE A 12 19.88 -29.25 -7.14
C ILE A 12 19.66 -27.94 -7.91
N MET A 13 19.83 -27.92 -9.25
CA MET A 13 19.51 -26.72 -10.06
C MET A 13 18.00 -26.40 -10.09
N ALA A 14 17.12 -27.39 -9.99
CA ALA A 14 15.67 -27.18 -9.97
C ALA A 14 15.16 -26.60 -8.63
N LEU A 15 15.91 -26.75 -7.55
CA LEU A 15 15.54 -26.22 -6.23
C LEU A 15 15.96 -24.74 -6.02
N CYS A 16 16.89 -24.22 -6.82
CA CYS A 16 17.32 -22.81 -6.74
C CYS A 16 16.39 -21.83 -7.46
N THR A 17 15.41 -22.30 -8.24
CA THR A 17 14.49 -21.42 -8.98
C THR A 17 13.23 -21.00 -8.22
N TYR A 18 13.04 -21.46 -6.98
CA TYR A 18 11.85 -21.12 -6.18
C TYR A 18 12.02 -19.90 -5.24
N ALA A 19 13.20 -19.28 -5.23
CA ALA A 19 13.47 -18.09 -4.41
C ALA A 19 13.56 -16.80 -5.24
N GLN A 20 12.93 -16.73 -6.41
CA GLN A 20 12.74 -15.43 -7.07
C GLN A 20 11.69 -14.64 -6.29
N SER A 21 12.17 -13.60 -5.61
CA SER A 21 11.34 -12.65 -4.89
C SER A 21 10.21 -12.16 -5.80
N ASN A 22 8.97 -12.24 -5.33
CA ASN A 22 7.72 -11.82 -5.97
C ASN A 22 7.67 -10.27 -6.19
N THR A 23 8.78 -9.65 -6.62
CA THR A 23 8.94 -8.20 -6.79
C THR A 23 8.76 -7.75 -8.23
N GLU A 24 8.65 -8.69 -9.18
CA GLU A 24 8.53 -8.37 -10.60
C GLU A 24 7.24 -7.57 -10.88
N GLY A 25 7.41 -6.38 -11.43
CA GLY A 25 6.32 -5.47 -11.78
C GLY A 25 5.71 -4.67 -10.63
N LYS A 26 6.29 -4.69 -9.41
CA LYS A 26 5.91 -3.77 -8.32
C LYS A 26 6.79 -2.53 -8.34
N GLU A 27 6.20 -1.40 -7.97
CA GLU A 27 6.95 -0.16 -7.79
C GLU A 27 7.81 -0.22 -6.52
N LYS A 28 9.04 0.29 -6.60
CA LYS A 28 9.91 0.47 -5.44
C LYS A 28 9.55 1.76 -4.73
N VAL A 29 9.23 1.67 -3.46
CA VAL A 29 8.84 2.81 -2.62
C VAL A 29 9.77 2.86 -1.42
N TYR A 30 10.42 4.00 -1.23
CA TYR A 30 11.28 4.23 -0.08
C TYR A 30 10.48 4.87 1.05
N ILE A 31 10.76 4.51 2.29
CA ILE A 31 10.21 5.16 3.48
C ILE A 31 11.34 5.79 4.29
N ASP A 32 11.21 7.10 4.52
CA ASP A 32 12.18 7.90 5.25
C ASP A 32 11.97 7.82 6.77
N TYR A 33 12.92 8.37 7.53
CA TYR A 33 12.71 8.65 8.94
C TYR A 33 11.59 9.68 9.10
N PHE A 34 10.82 9.54 10.16
CA PHE A 34 9.74 10.47 10.44
C PHE A 34 10.26 11.68 11.20
N SER A 35 9.91 12.87 10.71
CA SER A 35 10.18 14.11 11.42
C SER A 35 9.22 14.27 12.60
N HIS A 36 9.70 14.81 13.71
CA HIS A 36 8.92 15.03 14.92
C HIS A 36 9.48 16.19 15.73
N SER A 37 8.68 16.72 16.66
CA SER A 37 9.12 17.73 17.64
C SER A 37 10.00 17.12 18.73
N ARG A 38 10.71 17.96 19.50
CA ARG A 38 11.67 17.52 20.53
C ARG A 38 11.03 16.84 21.74
N ASP A 39 9.75 17.05 21.96
CA ASP A 39 8.95 16.45 23.04
C ASP A 39 8.57 14.97 22.74
N ILE A 40 8.72 14.54 21.49
CA ILE A 40 8.51 13.14 21.09
C ILE A 40 9.88 12.45 21.05
N SER A 41 10.01 11.33 21.77
CA SER A 41 11.26 10.57 21.76
C SER A 41 11.49 9.87 20.41
N ASN A 42 12.76 9.73 20.03
CA ASN A 42 13.14 8.97 18.82
C ASN A 42 12.60 7.52 18.87
N THR A 43 12.56 6.90 20.05
CA THR A 43 12.02 5.54 20.22
C THR A 43 10.54 5.47 19.87
N MET A 44 9.73 6.45 20.29
CA MET A 44 8.32 6.54 19.95
C MET A 44 8.09 6.85 18.48
N ALA A 45 8.90 7.73 17.90
CA ALA A 45 8.84 8.05 16.47
C ALA A 45 9.16 6.81 15.61
N GLU A 46 10.17 6.02 16.01
CA GLU A 46 10.53 4.80 15.31
C GLU A 46 9.49 3.68 15.50
N ALA A 47 8.85 3.61 16.68
CA ALA A 47 7.74 2.68 16.91
C ALA A 47 6.54 2.97 15.95
N LEU A 48 6.17 4.24 15.78
CA LEU A 48 5.14 4.62 14.81
C LEU A 48 5.56 4.27 13.38
N ARG A 49 6.79 4.64 13.00
CA ARG A 49 7.32 4.37 11.67
C ARG A 49 7.30 2.87 11.34
N SER A 50 7.69 2.04 12.31
CA SER A 50 7.65 0.57 12.17
C SER A 50 6.24 0.04 11.93
N LYS A 51 5.21 0.60 12.60
CA LYS A 51 3.80 0.23 12.38
C LYS A 51 3.30 0.65 11.00
N VAL A 52 3.73 1.80 10.49
CA VAL A 52 3.44 2.23 9.11
C VAL A 52 4.09 1.28 8.09
N ILE A 53 5.37 0.92 8.29
CA ILE A 53 6.09 -0.05 7.45
C ILE A 53 5.36 -1.38 7.44
N GLU A 54 5.00 -1.91 8.60
CA GLU A 54 4.27 -3.16 8.76
C GLU A 54 2.96 -3.15 7.98
N GLY A 55 2.12 -2.10 8.15
CA GLY A 55 0.84 -1.98 7.47
C GLY A 55 0.96 -1.88 5.93
N ILE A 56 1.91 -1.08 5.42
CA ILE A 56 2.14 -0.97 3.97
C ILE A 56 2.68 -2.30 3.41
N HIS A 57 3.59 -2.96 4.13
CA HIS A 57 4.19 -4.22 3.70
C HIS A 57 3.15 -5.35 3.57
N GLU A 58 2.21 -5.43 4.50
CA GLU A 58 1.16 -6.46 4.48
C GLU A 58 0.25 -6.37 3.26
N MET A 59 0.00 -5.15 2.74
CA MET A 59 -0.76 -4.96 1.51
C MET A 59 -0.06 -5.55 0.27
N ASN A 60 1.24 -5.77 0.35
CA ASN A 60 2.06 -6.43 -0.68
C ASN A 60 1.92 -5.82 -2.10
N ARG A 61 1.60 -4.52 -2.21
CA ARG A 61 1.42 -3.82 -3.51
C ARG A 61 2.68 -3.16 -4.04
N VAL A 62 3.60 -2.83 -3.16
CA VAL A 62 4.86 -2.18 -3.48
C VAL A 62 6.04 -2.98 -2.93
N VAL A 63 7.22 -2.75 -3.47
CA VAL A 63 8.47 -3.16 -2.84
C VAL A 63 8.88 -2.03 -1.91
N LEU A 64 8.57 -2.18 -0.62
CA LEU A 64 8.93 -1.17 0.37
C LEU A 64 10.40 -1.34 0.78
N ILE A 65 11.16 -0.26 0.69
CA ILE A 65 12.57 -0.21 1.08
C ILE A 65 12.72 0.79 2.22
N ASP A 66 13.18 0.29 3.34
CA ASP A 66 13.49 1.10 4.50
C ASP A 66 14.84 1.81 4.30
N VAL A 67 14.84 3.14 4.36
CA VAL A 67 16.05 3.95 4.29
C VAL A 67 17.07 3.56 5.36
N ALA A 68 16.61 3.07 6.53
CA ALA A 68 17.49 2.60 7.60
C ALA A 68 18.26 1.31 7.25
N SER A 69 17.78 0.53 6.27
CA SER A 69 18.43 -0.73 5.84
C SER A 69 19.51 -0.52 4.78
N ASP A 70 19.58 0.65 4.14
CA ASP A 70 20.59 1.00 3.15
C ASP A 70 21.64 1.94 3.76
N GLU A 71 22.90 1.51 3.78
CA GLU A 71 24.00 2.26 4.43
C GLU A 71 24.24 3.65 3.81
N ALA A 72 24.10 3.79 2.49
CA ALA A 72 24.27 5.07 1.82
C ALA A 72 23.14 6.04 2.17
N LEU A 73 21.89 5.56 2.09
CA LEU A 73 20.70 6.34 2.44
C LEU A 73 20.65 6.67 3.93
N LYS A 74 21.10 5.74 4.78
CA LYS A 74 21.19 5.95 6.23
C LYS A 74 22.17 7.08 6.58
N LYS A 75 23.36 7.11 5.97
CA LYS A 75 24.33 8.19 6.16
C LYS A 75 23.76 9.55 5.77
N GLU A 76 23.07 9.60 4.63
CA GLU A 76 22.44 10.82 4.14
C GLU A 76 21.28 11.28 5.05
N ALA A 77 20.45 10.35 5.54
CA ALA A 77 19.36 10.66 6.47
C ALA A 77 19.89 11.21 7.81
N ILE A 78 20.97 10.62 8.35
CA ILE A 78 21.63 11.09 9.58
C ILE A 78 22.25 12.48 9.37
N ARG A 79 22.87 12.72 8.20
CA ARG A 79 23.43 14.03 7.85
C ARG A 79 22.35 15.11 7.89
N ARG A 80 21.18 14.84 7.33
CA ARG A 80 20.04 15.78 7.31
C ARG A 80 19.41 16.06 8.67
N GLN A 81 19.38 15.07 9.57
CA GLN A 81 18.94 15.29 10.94
C GLN A 81 19.88 16.26 11.71
N LYS A 82 21.15 16.30 11.34
CA LYS A 82 22.17 17.19 11.95
C LYS A 82 22.21 18.57 11.30
N GLU A 83 21.98 18.65 10.01
CA GLU A 83 21.92 19.90 9.26
C GLU A 83 20.46 20.36 9.21
N SER A 84 20.09 21.24 10.14
CA SER A 84 18.75 21.83 10.13
C SER A 84 18.53 22.57 8.82
N ALA A 85 17.60 22.04 8.02
CA ALA A 85 16.97 22.59 6.82
C ALA A 85 17.91 22.91 5.62
N MET A 86 17.46 22.54 4.42
CA MET A 86 18.00 22.90 3.11
C MET A 86 19.33 22.24 2.67
N GLY A 87 19.59 21.01 3.06
CA GLY A 87 20.58 20.19 2.35
C GLY A 87 20.10 19.83 0.95
N ASP A 88 21.01 19.81 0.02
CA ASP A 88 20.81 19.64 -1.42
C ASP A 88 19.85 18.47 -1.76
N VAL A 89 18.63 18.82 -2.13
CA VAL A 89 17.56 17.89 -2.57
C VAL A 89 18.01 17.11 -3.81
N THR A 90 18.92 17.67 -4.60
CA THR A 90 19.39 17.18 -5.88
C THR A 90 20.22 15.90 -5.75
N ALA A 91 21.19 15.86 -4.84
CA ALA A 91 22.07 14.70 -4.64
C ALA A 91 21.29 13.46 -4.16
N ARG A 92 20.31 13.67 -3.28
CA ARG A 92 19.43 12.62 -2.78
C ARG A 92 18.49 12.07 -3.84
N SER A 93 17.93 12.95 -4.64
CA SER A 93 17.06 12.60 -5.76
C SER A 93 17.79 11.69 -6.75
N GLU A 94 19.04 12.02 -7.08
CA GLU A 94 19.85 11.22 -8.00
C GLU A 94 20.21 9.85 -7.42
N GLU A 95 20.53 9.76 -6.13
CA GLU A 95 20.82 8.46 -5.48
C GLU A 95 19.58 7.57 -5.45
N MET A 96 18.41 8.11 -5.11
CA MET A 96 17.16 7.37 -5.14
C MET A 96 16.75 6.94 -6.55
N LYS A 97 16.97 7.79 -7.57
CA LYS A 97 16.80 7.42 -8.99
C LYS A 97 17.71 6.24 -9.38
N THR A 98 18.97 6.29 -9.00
CA THR A 98 19.96 5.23 -9.27
C THR A 98 19.54 3.90 -8.65
N LEU A 99 18.91 3.94 -7.47
CA LEU A 99 18.36 2.77 -6.79
C LEU A 99 16.99 2.33 -7.35
N GLY A 100 16.44 3.08 -8.30
CA GLY A 100 15.17 2.78 -8.97
C GLY A 100 13.94 3.06 -8.10
N ALA A 101 14.03 4.02 -7.19
CA ALA A 101 12.89 4.49 -6.40
C ALA A 101 11.86 5.17 -7.31
N ARG A 102 10.61 4.70 -7.25
CA ARG A 102 9.48 5.35 -7.92
C ARG A 102 8.86 6.43 -7.04
N TYR A 103 8.76 6.16 -5.73
CA TYR A 103 8.20 7.09 -4.74
C TYR A 103 8.98 7.05 -3.44
N LEU A 104 8.87 8.14 -2.70
CA LEU A 104 9.38 8.32 -1.35
C LEU A 104 8.20 8.65 -0.42
N ILE A 105 8.05 7.90 0.65
CA ILE A 105 7.12 8.21 1.75
C ILE A 105 7.90 8.99 2.81
N GLN A 106 7.43 10.20 3.11
CA GLN A 106 7.90 11.05 4.19
C GLN A 106 6.84 11.15 5.27
N GLY A 107 7.22 10.91 6.51
CA GLY A 107 6.34 11.02 7.66
C GLY A 107 6.66 12.24 8.52
N GLN A 108 5.61 12.87 9.05
CA GLN A 108 5.71 13.93 10.06
C GLN A 108 4.77 13.63 11.21
N ILE A 109 5.30 13.51 12.41
CA ILE A 109 4.52 13.27 13.62
C ILE A 109 4.12 14.63 14.21
N SER A 110 2.81 14.87 14.29
CA SER A 110 2.26 16.12 14.82
C SER A 110 2.07 16.06 16.32
N SER A 111 1.63 14.91 16.84
CA SER A 111 1.47 14.72 18.30
C SER A 111 1.47 13.25 18.69
N MET A 112 1.98 12.96 19.89
CA MET A 112 1.86 11.70 20.60
C MET A 112 1.59 12.02 22.08
N THR A 113 0.36 11.87 22.51
CA THR A 113 -0.06 12.28 23.87
C THR A 113 -0.91 11.21 24.53
N ALA A 114 -1.08 11.29 25.83
CA ALA A 114 -2.04 10.48 26.55
C ALA A 114 -2.78 11.31 27.60
N THR A 115 -4.10 11.16 27.62
CA THR A 115 -4.96 11.86 28.60
C THR A 115 -5.28 10.92 29.76
N ARG A 116 -5.05 11.40 30.98
CA ARG A 116 -5.44 10.69 32.20
C ARG A 116 -6.96 10.68 32.36
N LYS A 117 -7.50 9.49 32.58
CA LYS A 117 -8.94 9.25 32.75
C LYS A 117 -9.20 8.48 34.06
N LYS A 118 -10.44 8.47 34.48
CA LYS A 118 -10.91 7.68 35.62
C LYS A 118 -12.13 6.89 35.15
N ASP A 119 -12.18 5.60 35.45
CA ASP A 119 -13.36 4.76 35.16
C ASP A 119 -14.42 4.85 36.27
N ASP A 120 -15.53 4.16 36.08
CA ASP A 120 -16.67 4.21 37.00
C ASP A 120 -16.34 3.64 38.39
N ASP A 121 -15.36 2.74 38.48
CA ASP A 121 -14.85 2.16 39.73
C ASP A 121 -13.81 3.06 40.39
N GLY A 122 -13.48 4.18 39.78
CA GLY A 122 -12.52 5.13 40.30
C GLY A 122 -11.07 4.82 39.98
N LYS A 123 -10.79 3.76 39.19
CA LYS A 123 -9.43 3.40 38.74
C LYS A 123 -8.93 4.39 37.70
N ILE A 124 -7.69 4.82 37.87
CA ILE A 124 -7.01 5.71 36.94
C ILE A 124 -6.45 4.89 35.78
N TYR A 125 -6.63 5.40 34.56
CA TYR A 125 -6.02 4.90 33.34
C TYR A 125 -5.66 6.05 32.40
N TYR A 126 -4.87 5.76 31.38
CA TYR A 126 -4.51 6.70 30.32
C TYR A 126 -5.13 6.30 29.00
N LYS A 127 -5.51 7.30 28.20
CA LYS A 127 -6.05 7.13 26.85
C LYS A 127 -5.09 7.81 25.88
N GLY A 128 -4.49 7.03 24.96
CA GLY A 128 -3.53 7.52 23.99
C GLY A 128 -4.19 8.24 22.82
N SER A 129 -3.46 9.19 22.25
CA SER A 129 -3.77 9.89 21.00
C SER A 129 -2.49 10.07 20.19
N VAL A 130 -2.54 9.73 18.91
CA VAL A 130 -1.42 9.85 17.97
C VAL A 130 -1.91 10.50 16.68
N SER A 131 -1.23 11.56 16.23
CA SER A 131 -1.51 12.22 14.96
C SER A 131 -0.23 12.37 14.14
N TYR A 132 -0.29 12.01 12.87
CA TYR A 132 0.82 12.06 11.93
C TYR A 132 0.34 12.25 10.50
N THR A 133 1.24 12.75 9.64
CA THR A 133 0.98 12.98 8.22
C THR A 133 1.98 12.19 7.39
N LEU A 134 1.51 11.50 6.37
CA LEU A 134 2.33 10.85 5.35
C LEU A 134 2.22 11.64 4.04
N LYS A 135 3.35 11.86 3.39
CA LYS A 135 3.47 12.47 2.06
C LYS A 135 4.08 11.46 1.11
N VAL A 136 3.53 11.35 -0.09
CA VAL A 136 4.10 10.54 -1.19
C VAL A 136 4.67 11.49 -2.22
N VAL A 137 5.98 11.42 -2.44
CA VAL A 137 6.73 12.33 -3.30
C VAL A 137 7.42 11.54 -4.41
N ASP A 138 7.42 12.05 -5.62
CA ASP A 138 8.29 11.56 -6.69
C ASP A 138 9.71 12.08 -6.41
N PRO A 139 10.70 11.22 -6.12
CA PRO A 139 12.04 11.68 -5.79
C PRO A 139 12.78 12.25 -6.98
N SER A 140 12.25 12.09 -8.20
CA SER A 140 12.92 12.52 -9.43
C SER A 140 12.85 14.03 -9.65
N ASP A 141 11.76 14.66 -9.24
CA ASP A 141 11.49 16.09 -9.45
C ASP A 141 10.92 16.78 -8.19
N GLY A 142 10.71 16.02 -7.11
CA GLY A 142 10.11 16.52 -5.87
C GLY A 142 8.59 16.69 -5.93
N THR A 143 7.94 16.25 -7.01
CA THR A 143 6.48 16.40 -7.17
C THR A 143 5.74 15.62 -6.08
N LEU A 144 4.83 16.32 -5.39
CA LEU A 144 3.94 15.72 -4.39
C LEU A 144 2.82 14.95 -5.09
N LYS A 145 2.83 13.62 -4.98
CA LYS A 145 1.74 12.75 -5.45
C LYS A 145 0.50 12.86 -4.56
N GLY A 146 0.73 13.02 -3.26
CA GLY A 146 -0.36 13.23 -2.31
C GLY A 146 0.09 13.28 -0.85
N THR A 147 -0.85 13.65 0.01
CA THR A 147 -0.64 13.74 1.46
C THR A 147 -1.90 13.29 2.20
N GLN A 148 -1.71 12.60 3.31
CA GLN A 148 -2.81 12.16 4.17
C GLN A 148 -2.41 12.28 5.63
N THR A 149 -3.32 12.87 6.42
CA THR A 149 -3.16 12.97 7.88
C THR A 149 -4.02 11.91 8.55
N PHE A 150 -3.46 11.27 9.55
CA PHE A 150 -4.09 10.26 10.37
C PHE A 150 -4.16 10.72 11.81
N THR A 151 -5.27 10.43 12.47
CA THR A 151 -5.44 10.66 13.90
C THR A 151 -6.09 9.44 14.53
N HIS A 152 -5.42 8.87 15.52
CA HIS A 152 -5.90 7.74 16.30
C HIS A 152 -6.15 8.22 17.72
N GLU A 153 -7.43 8.31 18.09
CA GLU A 153 -7.91 8.75 19.39
C GLU A 153 -9.30 8.15 19.68
N GLY A 154 -9.92 8.47 20.78
CA GLY A 154 -11.26 7.99 21.09
C GLY A 154 -11.32 6.45 21.06
N LEU A 155 -12.08 5.84 20.15
CA LEU A 155 -12.23 4.39 20.02
C LEU A 155 -10.92 3.72 19.56
N THR A 156 -10.14 4.40 18.71
CA THR A 156 -8.83 3.95 18.23
C THR A 156 -7.67 4.39 19.12
N GLY A 157 -7.93 5.13 20.21
CA GLY A 157 -6.91 5.44 21.22
C GLY A 157 -6.69 4.25 22.17
N GLY A 158 -5.45 3.83 22.35
CA GLY A 158 -5.09 2.76 23.27
C GLY A 158 -5.37 3.12 24.74
N ARG A 159 -5.75 2.13 25.55
CA ARG A 159 -5.89 2.28 27.02
C ARG A 159 -4.71 1.60 27.71
N GLY A 160 -4.03 2.33 28.63
CA GLY A 160 -2.89 1.83 29.40
C GLY A 160 -2.93 2.28 30.85
N ASP A 161 -2.13 1.64 31.69
CA ASP A 161 -1.96 2.04 33.08
C ASP A 161 -0.92 3.19 33.19
N THR A 162 -0.13 3.41 32.15
CA THR A 162 0.80 4.54 32.00
C THR A 162 0.52 5.31 30.71
N SER A 163 1.02 6.55 30.62
CA SER A 163 0.96 7.39 29.42
C SER A 163 1.64 6.70 28.23
N GLU A 164 2.82 6.16 28.44
CA GLU A 164 3.62 5.48 27.41
C GLU A 164 2.91 4.23 26.88
N GLU A 165 2.40 3.39 27.78
CA GLU A 165 1.64 2.19 27.39
C GLU A 165 0.39 2.53 26.56
N ALA A 166 -0.33 3.58 26.95
CA ALA A 166 -1.51 4.03 26.23
C ALA A 166 -1.15 4.50 24.78
N ILE A 167 -0.04 5.22 24.62
CA ILE A 167 0.46 5.64 23.31
C ILE A 167 0.85 4.41 22.49
N LEU A 168 1.66 3.49 23.04
CA LEU A 168 2.09 2.27 22.32
C LEU A 168 0.91 1.43 21.85
N LYS A 169 -0.11 1.24 22.70
CA LYS A 169 -1.36 0.54 22.29
C LYS A 169 -2.17 1.29 21.23
N THR A 170 -2.03 2.63 21.16
CA THR A 170 -2.63 3.41 20.07
C THR A 170 -1.97 3.10 18.73
N LEU A 171 -0.65 2.82 18.72
CA LEU A 171 0.07 2.49 17.49
C LEU A 171 -0.40 1.21 16.82
N ASP A 172 -1.05 0.29 17.53
CA ASP A 172 -1.61 -0.92 16.94
C ASP A 172 -2.74 -0.62 15.92
N TYR A 173 -3.41 0.53 16.07
CA TYR A 173 -4.43 0.98 15.13
C TYR A 173 -3.88 1.64 13.86
N VAL A 174 -2.60 2.05 13.86
CA VAL A 174 -1.93 2.68 12.71
C VAL A 174 -1.96 1.76 11.51
N LYS A 175 -1.66 0.48 11.72
CA LYS A 175 -1.64 -0.54 10.68
C LYS A 175 -2.96 -0.63 9.91
N LEU A 176 -4.10 -0.54 10.61
CA LEU A 176 -5.43 -0.62 10.00
C LEU A 176 -5.74 0.56 9.06
N SER A 177 -5.04 1.68 9.23
CA SER A 177 -5.21 2.87 8.38
C SER A 177 -4.35 2.82 7.12
N MET A 178 -3.38 1.90 7.05
CA MET A 178 -2.48 1.82 5.90
C MET A 178 -3.16 1.20 4.68
N ASP A 179 -4.22 0.44 4.85
CA ASP A 179 -5.03 -0.09 3.74
C ASP A 179 -5.58 1.05 2.89
N ASP A 180 -6.18 2.05 3.54
CA ASP A 180 -6.73 3.24 2.89
C ASP A 180 -5.64 4.07 2.18
N PHE A 181 -4.47 4.19 2.81
CA PHE A 181 -3.33 4.92 2.24
C PHE A 181 -2.78 4.23 0.99
N VAL A 182 -2.58 2.92 1.07
CA VAL A 182 -2.09 2.11 -0.06
C VAL A 182 -3.12 2.07 -1.19
N ASP A 183 -4.40 1.94 -0.88
CA ASP A 183 -5.49 1.96 -1.87
C ASP A 183 -5.61 3.30 -2.59
N GLU A 184 -5.29 4.42 -1.93
CA GLU A 184 -5.35 5.75 -2.55
C GLU A 184 -4.14 6.03 -3.44
N TYR A 185 -2.92 5.77 -2.92
CA TYR A 185 -1.70 6.23 -3.58
C TYR A 185 -0.98 5.17 -4.42
N PHE A 186 -1.22 3.89 -4.16
CA PHE A 186 -0.58 2.76 -4.86
C PHE A 186 -1.62 1.86 -5.52
N LYS A 187 -2.44 2.46 -6.38
CA LYS A 187 -3.45 1.75 -7.16
C LYS A 187 -2.80 0.77 -8.10
N ILE A 188 -3.38 -0.42 -8.21
CA ILE A 188 -2.97 -1.42 -9.19
C ILE A 188 -3.93 -1.39 -10.37
N GLU A 189 -3.37 -1.53 -11.56
CA GLU A 189 -4.09 -1.51 -12.84
C GLU A 189 -3.81 -2.79 -13.62
N GLY A 190 -4.84 -3.31 -14.24
CA GLY A 190 -4.80 -4.47 -15.13
C GLY A 190 -5.95 -4.46 -16.13
N THR A 191 -6.27 -5.63 -16.68
CA THR A 191 -7.31 -5.76 -17.70
C THR A 191 -8.25 -6.94 -17.42
N ILE A 192 -9.48 -6.86 -17.95
CA ILE A 192 -10.34 -8.04 -18.08
C ILE A 192 -9.80 -8.89 -19.20
N VAL A 193 -9.46 -10.15 -18.88
CA VAL A 193 -8.87 -11.09 -19.84
C VAL A 193 -9.94 -11.92 -20.52
N GLN A 194 -10.97 -12.29 -19.74
CA GLN A 194 -12.02 -13.18 -20.21
C GLN A 194 -13.28 -13.01 -19.37
N ILE A 195 -14.44 -13.09 -19.98
CA ILE A 195 -15.70 -13.26 -19.28
C ILE A 195 -15.92 -14.75 -19.05
N GLU A 196 -16.09 -15.16 -17.77
CA GLU A 196 -16.30 -16.55 -17.40
C GLU A 196 -17.77 -16.95 -17.48
N GLU A 197 -18.65 -16.10 -16.92
CA GLU A 197 -20.08 -16.37 -16.88
C GLU A 197 -20.87 -15.21 -17.48
N VAL A 198 -21.80 -15.55 -18.39
CA VAL A 198 -22.76 -14.61 -18.97
C VAL A 198 -24.18 -15.09 -18.65
N LYS A 199 -25.04 -14.17 -18.18
CA LYS A 199 -26.46 -14.44 -18.00
C LYS A 199 -27.28 -13.25 -18.49
N ASN A 200 -28.24 -13.50 -19.38
CA ASN A 200 -29.10 -12.46 -19.95
C ASN A 200 -28.34 -11.31 -20.60
N LYS A 201 -27.31 -11.61 -21.41
CA LYS A 201 -26.40 -10.64 -22.06
C LYS A 201 -25.65 -9.73 -21.04
N LYS A 202 -25.43 -10.22 -19.84
CA LYS A 202 -24.68 -9.50 -18.79
C LYS A 202 -23.55 -10.37 -18.30
N ALA A 203 -22.33 -9.83 -18.27
CA ALA A 203 -21.18 -10.45 -17.60
C ALA A 203 -21.50 -10.58 -16.11
N LYS A 204 -21.31 -11.78 -15.55
CA LYS A 204 -21.53 -12.10 -14.14
C LYS A 204 -20.22 -12.28 -13.40
N THR A 205 -19.31 -13.02 -14.02
CA THR A 205 -17.95 -13.23 -13.52
C THR A 205 -16.93 -13.02 -14.65
N VAL A 206 -15.78 -12.51 -14.30
CA VAL A 206 -14.68 -12.21 -15.23
C VAL A 206 -13.34 -12.59 -14.62
N TYR A 207 -12.37 -12.93 -15.46
CA TYR A 207 -10.97 -13.04 -15.09
C TYR A 207 -10.24 -11.73 -15.35
N ILE A 208 -9.40 -11.31 -14.41
CA ILE A 208 -8.50 -10.17 -14.56
C ILE A 208 -7.04 -10.66 -14.52
N ASP A 209 -6.11 -9.92 -15.18
CA ASP A 209 -4.68 -10.21 -15.24
C ASP A 209 -3.90 -9.68 -14.01
N LEU A 210 -4.59 -9.60 -12.89
CA LEU A 210 -4.04 -9.21 -11.60
C LEU A 210 -4.22 -10.36 -10.61
N GLY A 211 -3.19 -10.65 -9.82
CA GLY A 211 -3.22 -11.72 -8.85
C GLY A 211 -2.34 -11.43 -7.63
N LYS A 212 -1.87 -12.49 -6.99
CA LYS A 212 -1.13 -12.41 -5.72
C LYS A 212 0.16 -11.58 -5.82
N THR A 213 0.86 -11.59 -6.98
CA THR A 213 2.09 -10.79 -7.17
C THR A 213 1.85 -9.29 -7.14
N LYS A 214 0.66 -8.83 -7.47
CA LYS A 214 0.26 -7.42 -7.42
C LYS A 214 -0.47 -7.05 -6.12
N GLY A 215 -0.48 -7.94 -5.13
CA GLY A 215 -1.15 -7.69 -3.86
C GLY A 215 -2.67 -7.65 -3.96
N VAL A 216 -3.27 -8.40 -4.90
CA VAL A 216 -4.73 -8.55 -4.94
C VAL A 216 -5.17 -9.40 -3.76
N LEU A 217 -6.22 -8.92 -3.08
CA LEU A 217 -6.85 -9.60 -1.96
C LEU A 217 -8.28 -10.00 -2.31
N GLU A 218 -8.80 -11.04 -1.63
CA GLU A 218 -10.21 -11.41 -1.72
C GLU A 218 -11.08 -10.25 -1.22
N SER A 219 -12.27 -10.13 -1.80
CA SER A 219 -13.21 -9.04 -1.54
C SER A 219 -12.73 -7.65 -1.98
N GLN A 220 -11.55 -7.52 -2.58
CA GLN A 220 -11.07 -6.26 -3.12
C GLN A 220 -11.96 -5.76 -4.26
N LYS A 221 -12.19 -4.45 -4.30
CA LYS A 221 -13.03 -3.81 -5.33
C LYS A 221 -12.19 -3.19 -6.43
N PHE A 222 -12.67 -3.31 -7.66
CA PHE A 222 -12.10 -2.67 -8.83
C PHE A 222 -13.16 -1.87 -9.58
N LEU A 223 -12.76 -0.74 -10.14
CA LEU A 223 -13.52 -0.01 -11.16
C LEU A 223 -13.12 -0.54 -12.53
N VAL A 224 -14.08 -0.62 -13.42
CA VAL A 224 -13.86 -1.01 -14.82
C VAL A 224 -14.00 0.21 -15.69
N TYR A 225 -12.99 0.45 -16.52
CA TYR A 225 -12.94 1.54 -17.48
C TYR A 225 -12.87 1.00 -18.90
N ALA A 226 -13.54 1.67 -19.83
CA ALA A 226 -13.32 1.53 -21.25
C ALA A 226 -12.55 2.75 -21.77
N GLU A 227 -11.60 2.55 -22.66
CA GLU A 227 -10.98 3.61 -23.43
C GLU A 227 -11.92 4.01 -24.55
N VAL A 228 -12.32 5.28 -24.57
CA VAL A 228 -13.22 5.86 -25.57
C VAL A 228 -12.52 7.06 -26.22
N ASP A 229 -12.64 7.16 -27.55
CA ASP A 229 -12.19 8.35 -28.27
C ASP A 229 -13.25 9.43 -28.14
N ILE A 230 -12.87 10.59 -27.58
CA ILE A 230 -13.71 11.78 -27.49
C ILE A 230 -13.01 12.90 -28.23
N ALA A 231 -13.45 13.17 -29.43
CA ALA A 231 -12.92 14.23 -30.31
C ALA A 231 -11.41 14.13 -30.60
N GLY A 232 -10.87 12.91 -30.74
CA GLY A 232 -9.45 12.63 -31.00
C GLY A 232 -8.59 12.45 -29.76
N GLU A 233 -9.16 12.55 -28.56
CA GLU A 233 -8.50 12.23 -27.30
C GLU A 233 -9.00 10.94 -26.70
N ILE A 234 -8.08 10.05 -26.32
CA ILE A 234 -8.42 8.81 -25.61
C ILE A 234 -8.70 9.13 -24.15
N SER A 235 -9.96 8.95 -23.77
CA SER A 235 -10.46 9.16 -22.40
C SER A 235 -10.91 7.86 -21.77
N ARG A 236 -10.83 7.75 -20.43
CA ARG A 236 -11.30 6.60 -19.67
C ARG A 236 -12.70 6.86 -19.13
N LYS A 237 -13.67 6.05 -19.54
CA LYS A 237 -15.04 6.10 -19.02
C LYS A 237 -15.27 4.95 -18.05
N GLU A 238 -15.68 5.22 -16.83
CA GLU A 238 -16.13 4.18 -15.89
C GLU A 238 -17.40 3.52 -16.43
N ILE A 239 -17.36 2.19 -16.57
CA ILE A 239 -18.46 1.39 -17.11
C ILE A 239 -18.97 0.32 -16.13
N GLY A 240 -18.22 0.01 -15.08
CA GLY A 240 -18.62 -1.03 -14.15
C GLY A 240 -17.75 -1.16 -12.92
N GLN A 241 -18.10 -2.15 -12.10
CA GLN A 241 -17.39 -2.46 -10.85
C GLN A 241 -17.31 -3.97 -10.66
N LEU A 242 -16.17 -4.41 -10.13
CA LEU A 242 -15.88 -5.80 -9.79
C LEU A 242 -15.60 -5.94 -8.30
N ASN A 243 -15.84 -7.16 -7.81
CA ASN A 243 -15.38 -7.61 -6.49
C ASN A 243 -14.62 -8.92 -6.67
N VAL A 244 -13.40 -9.01 -6.17
CA VAL A 244 -12.58 -10.23 -6.22
C VAL A 244 -13.27 -11.33 -5.41
N LYS A 245 -13.60 -12.43 -6.09
CA LYS A 245 -14.17 -13.63 -5.48
C LYS A 245 -13.08 -14.58 -5.00
N GLU A 246 -12.03 -14.71 -5.82
CA GLU A 246 -10.93 -15.63 -5.56
C GLU A 246 -9.65 -15.16 -6.26
N VAL A 247 -8.51 -15.27 -5.58
CA VAL A 247 -7.18 -15.04 -6.15
C VAL A 247 -6.60 -16.37 -6.58
N LEU A 248 -6.68 -16.66 -7.88
CA LEU A 248 -6.37 -17.99 -8.45
C LEU A 248 -4.88 -18.27 -8.55
N SER A 249 -4.07 -17.26 -8.86
CA SER A 249 -2.64 -17.44 -9.11
C SER A 249 -1.84 -16.16 -8.86
N ALA A 250 -0.55 -16.24 -9.14
CA ALA A 250 0.35 -15.08 -9.11
C ALA A 250 -0.16 -13.90 -9.93
N GLY A 251 -0.70 -14.13 -11.13
CA GLY A 251 -1.13 -13.09 -12.06
C GLY A 251 -2.63 -13.14 -12.44
N ARG A 252 -3.49 -13.86 -11.71
CA ARG A 252 -4.87 -14.06 -12.11
C ARG A 252 -5.83 -14.07 -10.93
N SER A 253 -6.97 -13.38 -11.09
CA SER A 253 -8.08 -13.44 -10.12
C SER A 253 -9.43 -13.58 -10.84
N LEU A 254 -10.36 -14.27 -10.20
CA LEU A 254 -11.76 -14.37 -10.57
C LEU A 254 -12.55 -13.29 -9.82
N CYS A 255 -13.28 -12.47 -10.56
CA CYS A 255 -14.06 -11.37 -10.03
C CYS A 255 -15.54 -11.51 -10.35
N LYS A 256 -16.40 -11.17 -9.37
CA LYS A 256 -17.84 -10.99 -9.57
C LYS A 256 -18.09 -9.58 -10.11
N VAL A 257 -18.87 -9.45 -11.17
CA VAL A 257 -19.34 -8.15 -11.68
C VAL A 257 -20.48 -7.66 -10.77
N THR A 258 -20.29 -6.51 -10.13
CA THR A 258 -21.27 -5.93 -9.21
C THR A 258 -22.07 -4.81 -9.85
N LYS A 259 -21.49 -4.11 -10.84
CA LYS A 259 -22.16 -3.08 -11.66
C LYS A 259 -21.67 -3.15 -13.12
N GLY A 260 -22.50 -2.70 -14.06
CA GLY A 260 -22.12 -2.51 -15.47
C GLY A 260 -21.99 -3.79 -16.29
N GLY A 261 -22.52 -4.93 -15.84
CA GLY A 261 -22.33 -6.22 -16.51
C GLY A 261 -22.80 -6.28 -17.96
N GLU A 262 -23.81 -5.50 -18.34
CA GLU A 262 -24.30 -5.40 -19.71
C GLU A 262 -23.30 -4.67 -20.62
N GLU A 263 -22.80 -3.54 -20.16
CA GLU A 263 -21.83 -2.73 -20.89
C GLU A 263 -20.46 -3.45 -20.98
N ILE A 264 -20.02 -4.10 -19.92
CA ILE A 264 -18.81 -4.96 -19.93
C ILE A 264 -18.96 -6.06 -20.98
N PHE A 265 -20.11 -6.74 -21.03
CA PHE A 265 -20.36 -7.79 -22.01
C PHE A 265 -20.33 -7.24 -23.44
N ARG A 266 -21.06 -6.13 -23.72
CA ARG A 266 -21.14 -5.50 -25.02
C ARG A 266 -19.76 -5.08 -25.54
N LEU A 267 -19.03 -4.30 -24.77
CA LEU A 267 -17.72 -3.78 -25.16
C LEU A 267 -16.66 -4.88 -25.31
N ASN A 268 -16.74 -5.93 -24.49
CA ASN A 268 -15.86 -7.08 -24.67
C ASN A 268 -16.13 -7.82 -25.97
N GLN A 269 -17.40 -7.92 -26.43
CA GLN A 269 -17.75 -8.51 -27.73
C GLN A 269 -17.25 -7.65 -28.91
N GLU A 270 -17.16 -6.34 -28.72
CA GLU A 270 -16.63 -5.38 -29.69
C GLU A 270 -15.08 -5.35 -29.70
N GLY A 271 -14.41 -6.14 -28.83
CA GLY A 271 -12.95 -6.19 -28.74
C GLY A 271 -12.34 -4.99 -28.04
N THR A 272 -13.15 -4.16 -27.35
CA THR A 272 -12.66 -3.02 -26.60
C THR A 272 -11.85 -3.49 -25.41
N LYS A 273 -10.65 -2.90 -25.21
CA LYS A 273 -9.82 -3.15 -24.05
C LYS A 273 -10.49 -2.59 -22.79
N LEU A 274 -10.76 -3.47 -21.83
CA LEU A 274 -11.37 -3.11 -20.55
C LEU A 274 -10.31 -3.09 -19.45
N ILE A 275 -10.08 -1.90 -18.90
CA ILE A 275 -9.08 -1.64 -17.87
C ILE A 275 -9.74 -1.78 -16.50
N VAL A 276 -9.06 -2.42 -15.56
CA VAL A 276 -9.49 -2.52 -14.16
C VAL A 276 -8.51 -1.79 -13.27
N VAL A 277 -9.02 -0.95 -12.37
CA VAL A 277 -8.22 -0.16 -11.42
C VAL A 277 -8.72 -0.42 -10.01
N SER A 278 -7.81 -0.72 -9.08
CA SER A 278 -8.17 -0.94 -7.68
C SER A 278 -8.85 0.30 -7.10
N ARG A 279 -9.91 0.06 -6.34
CA ARG A 279 -10.66 1.10 -5.65
C ARG A 279 -10.43 0.99 -4.16
N LYS A 280 -10.29 2.16 -3.50
CA LYS A 280 -10.30 2.24 -2.04
C LYS A 280 -11.46 1.42 -1.47
N GLN A 281 -11.15 0.50 -0.58
CA GLN A 281 -12.18 -0.21 0.17
C GLN A 281 -12.74 0.78 1.17
N THR A 282 -13.89 1.39 0.86
CA THR A 282 -14.66 2.06 1.90
C THR A 282 -15.11 0.97 2.84
N PHE A 283 -14.45 0.78 3.95
CA PHE A 283 -15.02 0.05 5.08
C PHE A 283 -16.36 0.73 5.35
N MET A 284 -17.45 -0.02 5.23
CA MET A 284 -18.75 0.41 5.75
C MET A 284 -18.67 0.36 7.27
N GLY A 285 -17.80 1.14 7.82
CA GLY A 285 -17.65 1.51 9.20
C GLY A 285 -17.94 2.98 9.36
N GLY A 286 -19.01 3.45 8.75
CA GLY A 286 -19.73 4.61 9.23
C GLY A 286 -20.45 4.21 10.52
N ILE A 287 -19.67 3.88 11.53
CA ILE A 287 -20.07 3.91 12.94
C ILE A 287 -19.12 4.94 13.56
N PHE A 288 -19.39 6.19 13.22
CA PHE A 288 -18.99 7.36 14.03
C PHE A 288 -20.02 8.46 13.78
#